data_b1da0f9aa2660166034ccca68efe654f
#
_entry.id   b1da0f9aa2660166034ccca68efe654f
#
_cell.length_a   1.000
_cell.length_b   1.000
_cell.length_c   1.000
_cell.angle_alpha   90.00
_cell.angle_beta   90.00
_cell.angle_gamma   90.00
#
_symmetry.space_group_name_H-M   'P 1'
#
loop_
_entity.id
_entity.type
_entity.pdbx_description
1 polymer ?
#
loop_
_entity_poly.entity_id
_entity_poly.type
_entity_poly.pdbx_seq_one_letter_code
_entity_poly.pdbx_strand_id
1 'polypeptide(L)'
;MKKKVLAFACAMMVTASLTACGINEVVNGTVPSSSQNQGELANSPVSTSVVHNPKGNPHKILVAYFTYPENTDAKAIHSDKYDVMSSASLKTRDGVAIGNNTVIADYIANQTGGDLFSILTEKPYPTSYDETVDQGKEEIQNQERPALKSHVGDLSGYDTIVLVYPNWWSTLPAPVQSFLKETDMSGKQVYAIVTSGGSGFSDTIQTIQQAEPGASVHEGFALHHNDMADAEGAAQKWLERTGWLQ
;
A
#
# COMPACT_ATOMS: atom_id res chain seq x y z
N MET A 1 -18.53 -13.92 -47.95
CA MET A 1 -19.94 -14.37 -47.99
C MET A 1 -20.54 -14.27 -46.60
N LYS A 2 -21.62 -13.52 -46.53
CA LYS A 2 -22.75 -13.47 -45.54
C LYS A 2 -22.47 -13.16 -44.06
N LYS A 3 -22.80 -11.89 -43.77
CA LYS A 3 -23.21 -11.30 -42.49
C LYS A 3 -24.34 -12.10 -41.80
N LYS A 4 -24.33 -12.19 -40.48
CA LYS A 4 -25.57 -12.22 -39.71
C LYS A 4 -25.44 -11.37 -38.46
N VAL A 5 -26.11 -10.24 -38.52
CA VAL A 5 -26.49 -9.36 -37.40
C VAL A 5 -27.72 -10.04 -36.76
N LEU A 6 -27.80 -10.12 -35.46
CA LEU A 6 -29.04 -10.31 -34.75
C LEU A 6 -29.12 -9.36 -33.56
N ALA A 7 -29.96 -8.36 -33.73
CA ALA A 7 -30.45 -7.49 -32.71
C ALA A 7 -31.63 -8.16 -32.01
N PHE A 8 -31.74 -8.06 -30.69
CA PHE A 8 -32.98 -8.23 -29.96
C PHE A 8 -33.19 -7.09 -28.98
N ALA A 9 -34.31 -6.45 -29.21
CA ALA A 9 -34.78 -5.29 -28.44
C ALA A 9 -35.80 -5.73 -27.39
N CYS A 10 -35.84 -4.95 -26.32
CA CYS A 10 -37.03 -4.47 -25.58
C CYS A 10 -37.95 -5.51 -24.91
N ALA A 11 -38.13 -5.34 -23.60
CA ALA A 11 -39.45 -5.12 -23.02
C ALA A 11 -39.36 -4.66 -21.56
N MET A 12 -39.82 -3.46 -21.33
CA MET A 12 -40.23 -2.94 -20.02
C MET A 12 -41.46 -3.69 -19.52
N MET A 13 -41.56 -3.94 -18.21
CA MET A 13 -42.86 -4.01 -17.52
C MET A 13 -42.74 -3.40 -16.13
N VAL A 14 -43.42 -2.28 -16.00
CA VAL A 14 -43.83 -1.60 -14.77
C VAL A 14 -45.07 -2.31 -14.26
N THR A 15 -45.14 -2.69 -12.99
CA THR A 15 -46.40 -2.88 -12.27
C THR A 15 -46.30 -2.28 -10.89
N ALA A 16 -47.03 -1.21 -10.72
CA ALA A 16 -47.41 -0.64 -9.43
C ALA A 16 -48.61 -1.39 -8.90
N SER A 17 -48.69 -1.60 -7.61
CA SER A 17 -49.93 -1.88 -6.88
C SER A 17 -49.89 -1.32 -5.48
N LEU A 18 -50.72 -0.32 -5.28
CA LEU A 18 -51.18 0.23 -4.00
C LEU A 18 -52.25 -0.66 -3.39
N THR A 19 -52.36 -0.66 -2.06
CA THR A 19 -53.60 -0.60 -1.23
C THR A 19 -53.26 -1.08 0.17
N ALA A 20 -53.37 -0.38 1.20
CA ALA A 20 -54.31 0.46 1.94
C ALA A 20 -54.85 -0.24 3.21
N CYS A 21 -54.78 0.53 4.28
CA CYS A 21 -55.73 0.67 5.42
C CYS A 21 -55.93 -0.41 6.48
N GLY A 22 -55.90 0.07 7.73
CA GLY A 22 -56.51 -0.49 8.95
C GLY A 22 -55.80 0.03 10.20
N ILE A 23 -56.17 1.01 10.73
CA ILE A 23 -56.95 1.77 11.76
C ILE A 23 -56.76 1.19 13.20
N ASN A 24 -56.39 2.16 14.07
CA ASN A 24 -56.66 2.38 15.48
C ASN A 24 -56.23 1.37 16.58
N GLU A 25 -55.45 1.87 17.52
CA GLU A 25 -56.00 2.33 18.82
C GLU A 25 -55.01 3.21 19.61
N VAL A 26 -55.59 4.21 20.28
CA VAL A 26 -54.96 5.27 21.10
C VAL A 26 -54.83 4.76 22.54
N VAL A 27 -53.67 4.96 23.18
CA VAL A 27 -53.64 5.22 24.64
C VAL A 27 -52.50 6.20 24.95
N ASN A 28 -52.87 7.20 25.71
CA ASN A 28 -52.13 8.32 26.27
C ASN A 28 -50.84 7.97 27.00
N GLY A 29 -49.88 8.86 26.92
CA GLY A 29 -48.82 8.93 27.91
C GLY A 29 -47.67 9.88 27.54
N THR A 30 -47.81 11.13 27.88
CA THR A 30 -46.78 12.15 28.26
C THR A 30 -45.52 12.30 27.43
N VAL A 31 -45.41 13.47 26.76
CA VAL A 31 -44.20 14.05 26.19
C VAL A 31 -43.28 14.57 27.31
N PRO A 32 -41.99 14.43 27.20
CA PRO A 32 -41.12 15.59 27.32
C PRO A 32 -40.17 15.76 26.12
N SER A 33 -40.25 16.95 25.59
CA SER A 33 -39.27 17.86 25.01
C SER A 33 -37.94 17.32 24.50
N SER A 34 -37.76 17.52 23.21
CA SER A 34 -36.57 17.95 22.49
C SER A 34 -35.18 17.73 23.12
N SER A 35 -34.38 16.93 22.45
CA SER A 35 -32.96 17.17 22.26
C SER A 35 -32.56 16.71 20.86
N GLN A 36 -32.13 17.65 20.06
CA GLN A 36 -31.46 17.44 18.79
C GLN A 36 -30.17 16.67 19.06
N ASN A 37 -30.10 15.41 18.71
CA ASN A 37 -28.81 14.73 18.50
C ASN A 37 -28.41 14.96 17.06
N GLN A 38 -27.59 16.00 16.88
CA GLN A 38 -26.69 16.09 15.74
C GLN A 38 -25.83 14.84 15.74
N GLY A 39 -25.83 14.12 14.62
CA GLY A 39 -24.96 12.96 14.42
C GLY A 39 -23.50 13.36 14.60
N GLU A 40 -22.97 12.94 15.71
CA GLU A 40 -21.53 12.88 15.98
C GLU A 40 -20.98 11.81 15.03
N LEU A 41 -20.36 12.27 13.94
CA LEU A 41 -19.48 11.45 13.14
C LEU A 41 -18.42 10.93 14.11
N ALA A 42 -18.57 9.67 14.49
CA ALA A 42 -17.59 8.97 15.29
C ALA A 42 -16.23 9.06 14.56
N ASN A 43 -15.36 9.96 15.05
CA ASN A 43 -13.93 9.91 14.80
C ASN A 43 -13.44 8.58 15.39
N SER A 44 -13.48 7.52 14.60
CA SER A 44 -12.67 6.35 14.88
C SER A 44 -11.23 6.82 14.88
N PRO A 45 -10.43 6.55 15.92
CA PRO A 45 -9.03 6.91 15.90
C PRO A 45 -8.39 6.21 14.70
N VAL A 46 -7.89 6.99 13.76
CA VAL A 46 -7.05 6.49 12.67
C VAL A 46 -5.88 5.79 13.35
N SER A 47 -5.83 4.47 13.23
CA SER A 47 -4.74 3.68 13.80
C SER A 47 -3.48 4.00 13.01
N THR A 48 -2.66 4.91 13.51
CA THR A 48 -1.34 5.19 12.95
C THR A 48 -0.46 3.98 13.22
N SER A 49 0.04 3.37 12.15
CA SER A 49 0.89 2.17 12.23
C SER A 49 2.38 2.52 12.15
N VAL A 50 2.75 3.77 12.43
CA VAL A 50 4.15 4.21 12.44
C VAL A 50 4.86 3.65 13.68
N VAL A 51 5.98 2.98 13.44
CA VAL A 51 6.90 2.52 14.49
C VAL A 51 7.99 3.56 14.65
N HIS A 52 7.93 4.33 15.75
CA HIS A 52 8.93 5.34 16.04
C HIS A 52 10.25 4.73 16.48
N ASN A 53 11.36 5.27 15.96
CA ASN A 53 12.68 4.82 16.34
C ASN A 53 13.02 5.28 17.76
N PRO A 54 13.38 4.37 18.68
CA PRO A 54 13.68 4.72 20.06
C PRO A 54 14.94 5.57 20.23
N LYS A 55 15.83 5.60 19.21
CA LYS A 55 17.03 6.45 19.20
C LYS A 55 16.75 7.91 18.81
N GLY A 56 15.50 8.21 18.45
CA GLY A 56 15.08 9.50 17.88
C GLY A 56 15.31 9.56 16.37
N ASN A 57 14.74 10.56 15.74
CA ASN A 57 14.76 10.76 14.29
C ASN A 57 15.33 12.14 13.92
N PRO A 58 16.68 12.33 14.03
CA PRO A 58 17.33 13.63 13.85
C PRO A 58 17.19 14.16 12.41
N HIS A 59 16.99 13.27 11.43
CA HIS A 59 16.85 13.62 10.02
C HIS A 59 15.39 13.71 9.57
N LYS A 60 14.44 13.51 10.48
CA LYS A 60 13.00 13.53 10.20
C LYS A 60 12.62 12.67 8.99
N ILE A 61 13.11 11.43 8.98
CA ILE A 61 12.91 10.45 7.92
C ILE A 61 11.78 9.51 8.31
N LEU A 62 10.84 9.32 7.39
CA LEU A 62 9.91 8.19 7.41
C LEU A 62 10.35 7.17 6.36
N VAL A 63 10.57 5.93 6.75
CA VAL A 63 10.82 4.81 5.86
C VAL A 63 9.51 4.06 5.68
N ALA A 64 8.81 4.35 4.58
CA ALA A 64 7.58 3.67 4.19
C ALA A 64 7.92 2.51 3.25
N TYR A 65 7.40 1.31 3.51
CA TYR A 65 7.71 0.17 2.68
C TYR A 65 6.52 -0.75 2.44
N PHE A 66 6.53 -1.39 1.28
CA PHE A 66 5.59 -2.46 0.93
C PHE A 66 6.36 -3.75 0.69
N THR A 67 5.84 -4.84 1.25
CA THR A 67 6.37 -6.18 1.03
C THR A 67 5.23 -7.21 1.02
N TYR A 68 5.35 -8.19 0.12
CA TYR A 68 4.34 -9.25 -0.03
C TYR A 68 4.16 -10.08 1.25
N PRO A 69 5.21 -10.55 1.97
CA PRO A 69 5.01 -11.40 3.15
C PRO A 69 4.21 -10.77 4.30
N GLU A 70 4.22 -9.45 4.42
CA GLU A 70 3.42 -8.76 5.43
C GLU A 70 1.97 -8.54 4.98
N ASN A 71 1.70 -8.78 3.70
CA ASN A 71 0.41 -8.61 3.06
C ASN A 71 -0.24 -9.95 2.65
N THR A 72 0.19 -11.07 3.23
CA THR A 72 -0.36 -12.41 3.02
C THR A 72 -0.18 -13.25 4.29
N ASP A 73 -0.68 -14.50 4.30
CA ASP A 73 -0.32 -15.46 5.34
C ASP A 73 1.10 -16.00 5.11
N ALA A 74 2.09 -15.30 5.68
CA ALA A 74 3.50 -15.64 5.52
C ALA A 74 3.86 -17.08 5.97
N LYS A 75 3.05 -17.70 6.85
CA LYS A 75 3.25 -19.08 7.30
C LYS A 75 2.81 -20.12 6.27
N ALA A 76 1.90 -19.73 5.40
CA ALA A 76 1.40 -20.57 4.31
C ALA A 76 2.21 -20.43 3.02
N ILE A 77 3.21 -19.54 2.98
CA ILE A 77 4.11 -19.40 1.85
C ILE A 77 5.06 -20.61 1.80
N HIS A 78 4.97 -21.39 0.75
CA HIS A 78 5.93 -22.46 0.48
C HIS A 78 7.12 -21.89 -0.29
N SER A 79 8.28 -21.79 0.39
CA SER A 79 9.49 -21.11 -0.07
C SER A 79 10.08 -21.65 -1.38
N ASP A 80 9.84 -22.91 -1.71
CA ASP A 80 10.39 -23.61 -2.89
C ASP A 80 9.84 -23.08 -4.24
N LYS A 81 8.67 -22.42 -4.24
CA LYS A 81 8.06 -21.83 -5.45
C LYS A 81 8.32 -20.33 -5.59
N TYR A 82 8.57 -19.64 -4.47
CA TYR A 82 8.72 -18.18 -4.46
C TYR A 82 10.14 -17.70 -4.69
N ASP A 83 11.14 -18.57 -4.48
CA ASP A 83 12.54 -18.17 -4.41
C ASP A 83 13.17 -17.81 -5.78
N VAL A 84 12.62 -18.34 -6.86
CA VAL A 84 13.21 -18.16 -8.21
C VAL A 84 12.48 -17.06 -9.02
N MET A 85 11.20 -16.80 -8.75
CA MET A 85 10.37 -15.94 -9.60
C MET A 85 9.85 -14.68 -8.90
N SER A 86 9.78 -14.67 -7.57
CA SER A 86 9.37 -13.51 -6.76
C SER A 86 10.46 -13.03 -5.81
N SER A 87 11.70 -13.33 -6.08
CA SER A 87 12.87 -12.94 -5.31
C SER A 87 12.98 -11.43 -5.05
N ALA A 88 12.32 -10.61 -5.87
CA ALA A 88 12.11 -9.19 -5.57
C ALA A 88 11.26 -8.93 -4.31
N SER A 89 10.53 -9.93 -3.80
CA SER A 89 9.62 -9.75 -2.68
C SER A 89 9.97 -10.55 -1.43
N LEU A 90 10.70 -11.66 -1.56
CA LEU A 90 10.93 -12.62 -0.47
C LEU A 90 12.39 -12.94 -0.20
N LYS A 91 12.72 -13.11 1.08
CA LYS A 91 13.92 -13.76 1.60
C LYS A 91 13.50 -14.73 2.70
N THR A 92 14.20 -15.84 2.87
CA THR A 92 13.97 -16.75 3.99
C THR A 92 15.07 -16.53 5.05
N ARG A 93 14.64 -16.27 6.29
CA ARG A 93 15.53 -16.22 7.46
C ARG A 93 15.00 -17.20 8.50
N ASP A 94 15.80 -18.17 8.90
CA ASP A 94 15.44 -19.20 9.90
C ASP A 94 14.14 -19.96 9.57
N GLY A 95 13.89 -20.20 8.27
CA GLY A 95 12.69 -20.90 7.80
C GLY A 95 11.42 -20.03 7.72
N VAL A 96 11.53 -18.74 8.00
CA VAL A 96 10.41 -17.79 7.92
C VAL A 96 10.59 -16.88 6.70
N ALA A 97 9.54 -16.71 5.90
CA ALA A 97 9.53 -15.77 4.80
C ALA A 97 9.59 -14.33 5.34
N ILE A 98 10.62 -13.60 4.93
CA ILE A 98 10.81 -12.17 5.25
C ILE A 98 10.80 -11.40 3.94
N GLY A 99 10.17 -10.24 3.94
CA GLY A 99 10.17 -9.36 2.77
C GLY A 99 11.57 -8.79 2.52
N ASN A 100 12.00 -8.82 1.28
CA ASN A 100 13.26 -8.18 0.87
C ASN A 100 13.26 -6.69 1.23
N ASN A 101 12.13 -6.03 1.02
CA ASN A 101 11.98 -4.62 1.32
C ASN A 101 11.92 -4.33 2.83
N THR A 102 11.44 -5.28 3.66
CA THR A 102 11.55 -5.17 5.12
C THR A 102 13.00 -5.09 5.56
N VAL A 103 13.88 -5.95 5.02
CA VAL A 103 15.31 -5.96 5.38
C VAL A 103 15.96 -4.61 5.04
N ILE A 104 15.67 -4.06 3.86
CA ILE A 104 16.21 -2.77 3.43
C ILE A 104 15.66 -1.63 4.31
N ALA A 105 14.35 -1.63 4.54
CA ALA A 105 13.68 -0.59 5.34
C ALA A 105 14.17 -0.57 6.78
N ASP A 106 14.25 -1.75 7.42
CA ASP A 106 14.77 -1.91 8.78
C ASP A 106 16.22 -1.41 8.88
N TYR A 107 17.07 -1.77 7.92
CA TYR A 107 18.46 -1.32 7.91
C TYR A 107 18.55 0.21 7.83
N ILE A 108 17.83 0.84 6.89
CA ILE A 108 17.83 2.28 6.72
C ILE A 108 17.31 2.98 7.98
N ALA A 109 16.17 2.56 8.52
CA ALA A 109 15.60 3.14 9.74
C ALA A 109 16.57 3.03 10.93
N ASN A 110 17.23 1.87 11.10
CA ASN A 110 18.19 1.67 12.19
C ASN A 110 19.45 2.52 12.06
N GLN A 111 19.93 2.78 10.83
CA GLN A 111 21.13 3.58 10.59
C GLN A 111 20.86 5.08 10.65
N THR A 112 19.66 5.52 10.28
CA THR A 112 19.30 6.94 10.22
C THR A 112 18.56 7.45 11.45
N GLY A 113 18.05 6.56 12.30
CA GLY A 113 17.08 6.88 13.33
C GLY A 113 15.67 7.17 12.77
N GLY A 114 15.42 6.88 11.49
CA GLY A 114 14.13 7.09 10.85
C GLY A 114 13.02 6.20 11.41
N ASP A 115 11.79 6.68 11.33
CA ASP A 115 10.61 5.92 11.72
C ASP A 115 10.18 4.96 10.60
N LEU A 116 9.59 3.82 10.96
CA LEU A 116 9.13 2.80 10.02
C LEU A 116 7.61 2.84 9.82
N PHE A 117 7.18 2.64 8.58
CA PHE A 117 5.78 2.47 8.23
C PHE A 117 5.60 1.34 7.21
N SER A 118 4.89 0.28 7.61
CA SER A 118 4.53 -0.81 6.70
C SER A 118 3.21 -0.52 5.99
N ILE A 119 3.21 -0.55 4.67
CA ILE A 119 2.02 -0.40 3.83
C ILE A 119 1.30 -1.75 3.82
N LEU A 120 0.18 -1.83 4.55
CA LEU A 120 -0.62 -3.04 4.73
C LEU A 120 -1.97 -2.89 4.06
N THR A 121 -2.37 -3.92 3.31
CA THR A 121 -3.71 -4.01 2.70
C THR A 121 -4.73 -4.59 3.66
N GLU A 122 -5.99 -4.16 3.56
CA GLU A 122 -7.09 -4.76 4.33
C GLU A 122 -7.31 -6.23 3.93
N LYS A 123 -7.27 -6.51 2.64
CA LYS A 123 -7.40 -7.86 2.11
C LYS A 123 -6.01 -8.42 1.83
N PRO A 124 -5.65 -9.56 2.41
CA PRO A 124 -4.37 -10.19 2.12
C PRO A 124 -4.32 -10.68 0.66
N TYR A 125 -3.12 -10.66 0.08
CA TYR A 125 -2.82 -11.33 -1.18
C TYR A 125 -2.88 -12.85 -1.03
N PRO A 126 -3.13 -13.58 -2.13
CA PRO A 126 -3.05 -15.04 -2.14
C PRO A 126 -1.68 -15.54 -1.66
N THR A 127 -1.66 -16.78 -1.13
CA THR A 127 -0.40 -17.46 -0.77
C THR A 127 0.23 -18.20 -1.94
N SER A 128 -0.49 -18.33 -3.06
CA SER A 128 -0.01 -18.89 -4.31
C SER A 128 0.68 -17.81 -5.14
N TYR A 129 1.86 -18.13 -5.68
CA TYR A 129 2.61 -17.21 -6.54
C TYR A 129 1.81 -16.82 -7.78
N ASP A 130 1.27 -17.81 -8.51
CA ASP A 130 0.55 -17.57 -9.76
C ASP A 130 -0.68 -16.66 -9.53
N GLU A 131 -1.46 -16.92 -8.48
CA GLU A 131 -2.63 -16.10 -8.12
C GLU A 131 -2.23 -14.68 -7.72
N THR A 132 -1.09 -14.51 -7.02
CA THR A 132 -0.58 -13.17 -6.64
C THR A 132 -0.11 -12.41 -7.87
N VAL A 133 0.55 -13.08 -8.81
CA VAL A 133 0.99 -12.48 -10.08
C VAL A 133 -0.20 -12.05 -10.92
N ASP A 134 -1.23 -12.89 -11.02
CA ASP A 134 -2.46 -12.59 -11.77
C ASP A 134 -3.22 -11.43 -11.11
N GLN A 135 -3.42 -11.46 -9.78
CA GLN A 135 -4.07 -10.37 -9.05
C GLN A 135 -3.31 -9.04 -9.22
N GLY A 136 -2.00 -9.04 -9.04
CA GLY A 136 -1.19 -7.81 -9.20
C GLY A 136 -1.26 -7.26 -10.63
N LYS A 137 -1.38 -8.13 -11.63
CA LYS A 137 -1.59 -7.74 -13.03
C LYS A 137 -2.96 -7.10 -13.24
N GLU A 138 -4.00 -7.72 -12.72
CA GLU A 138 -5.37 -7.21 -12.82
C GLU A 138 -5.51 -5.86 -12.11
N GLU A 139 -4.96 -5.71 -10.91
CA GLU A 139 -4.95 -4.44 -10.17
C GLU A 139 -4.33 -3.30 -10.98
N ILE A 140 -3.17 -3.55 -11.63
CA ILE A 140 -2.51 -2.56 -12.46
C ILE A 140 -3.33 -2.23 -13.71
N GLN A 141 -3.82 -3.24 -14.44
CA GLN A 141 -4.60 -3.06 -15.66
C GLN A 141 -5.92 -2.32 -15.41
N ASN A 142 -6.58 -2.62 -14.31
CA ASN A 142 -7.84 -2.01 -13.92
C ASN A 142 -7.67 -0.70 -13.15
N GLN A 143 -6.43 -0.29 -12.88
CA GLN A 143 -6.10 0.88 -12.04
C GLN A 143 -6.73 0.77 -10.65
N GLU A 144 -6.79 -0.43 -10.10
CA GLU A 144 -7.33 -0.66 -8.77
C GLU A 144 -6.44 -0.03 -7.70
N ARG A 145 -7.07 0.35 -6.60
CA ARG A 145 -6.42 0.91 -5.41
C ARG A 145 -6.97 0.17 -4.20
N PRO A 146 -6.33 -0.95 -3.83
CA PRO A 146 -6.78 -1.73 -2.69
C PRO A 146 -6.79 -0.87 -1.43
N ALA A 147 -7.82 -1.06 -0.60
CA ALA A 147 -7.93 -0.37 0.68
C ALA A 147 -6.78 -0.77 1.60
N LEU A 148 -6.20 0.22 2.27
CA LEU A 148 -5.11 0.01 3.22
C LEU A 148 -5.64 -0.18 4.64
N LYS A 149 -5.02 -1.08 5.37
CA LYS A 149 -5.24 -1.32 6.79
C LYS A 149 -4.42 -0.36 7.66
N SER A 150 -3.25 0.06 7.13
CA SER A 150 -2.34 0.97 7.82
C SER A 150 -2.42 2.37 7.20
N HIS A 151 -2.45 3.39 8.03
CA HIS A 151 -2.50 4.79 7.61
C HIS A 151 -1.43 5.57 8.36
N VAL A 152 -0.63 6.35 7.63
CA VAL A 152 0.50 7.08 8.23
C VAL A 152 0.05 8.30 9.03
N GLY A 153 -1.11 8.88 8.72
CA GLY A 153 -1.61 10.07 9.37
C GLY A 153 -0.86 11.34 8.92
N ASP A 154 -0.49 12.18 9.89
CA ASP A 154 0.16 13.46 9.61
C ASP A 154 1.66 13.28 9.31
N LEU A 155 2.08 13.77 8.15
CA LEU A 155 3.48 13.77 7.72
C LEU A 155 4.26 15.04 8.11
N SER A 156 3.67 15.99 8.85
CA SER A 156 4.32 17.27 9.19
C SER A 156 5.63 17.12 9.97
N GLY A 157 5.79 16.02 10.71
CA GLY A 157 7.01 15.67 11.44
C GLY A 157 8.17 15.21 10.57
N TYR A 158 7.95 14.97 9.28
CA TYR A 158 8.94 14.40 8.36
C TYR A 158 9.29 15.39 7.26
N ASP A 159 10.58 15.48 6.94
CA ASP A 159 11.09 16.26 5.81
C ASP A 159 11.40 15.32 4.61
N THR A 160 11.66 14.04 4.92
CA THR A 160 12.08 13.03 3.94
C THR A 160 11.26 11.75 4.08
N ILE A 161 10.83 11.23 2.95
CA ILE A 161 10.19 9.91 2.83
C ILE A 161 11.12 9.00 2.03
N VAL A 162 11.51 7.88 2.60
CA VAL A 162 12.18 6.79 1.87
C VAL A 162 11.13 5.74 1.56
N LEU A 163 10.82 5.58 0.27
CA LEU A 163 9.80 4.64 -0.20
C LEU A 163 10.46 3.40 -0.76
N VAL A 164 10.26 2.24 -0.08
CA VAL A 164 10.90 0.96 -0.41
C VAL A 164 9.83 -0.01 -0.92
N TYR A 165 9.97 -0.51 -2.15
CA TYR A 165 8.93 -1.33 -2.79
C TYR A 165 9.51 -2.29 -3.83
N PRO A 166 8.80 -3.40 -4.15
CA PRO A 166 9.14 -4.23 -5.29
C PRO A 166 8.58 -3.62 -6.58
N ASN A 167 9.27 -3.80 -7.68
CA ASN A 167 8.73 -3.49 -9.01
C ASN A 167 7.78 -4.63 -9.44
N TRP A 168 6.50 -4.34 -9.58
CA TRP A 168 5.49 -5.26 -10.08
C TRP A 168 4.98 -4.79 -11.45
N TRP A 169 5.07 -5.66 -12.44
CA TRP A 169 4.58 -5.36 -13.80
C TRP A 169 5.15 -4.07 -14.41
N SER A 170 6.44 -3.81 -14.15
CA SER A 170 7.18 -2.62 -14.59
C SER A 170 6.69 -1.30 -13.98
N THR A 171 5.92 -1.35 -12.89
CA THR A 171 5.40 -0.16 -12.21
C THR A 171 5.32 -0.37 -10.68
N LEU A 172 4.70 0.59 -9.96
CA LEU A 172 4.42 0.48 -8.54
C LEU A 172 3.33 -0.56 -8.29
N PRO A 173 3.47 -1.42 -7.27
CA PRO A 173 2.36 -2.24 -6.78
C PRO A 173 1.13 -1.38 -6.43
N ALA A 174 -0.06 -1.90 -6.68
CA ALA A 174 -1.30 -1.17 -6.41
C ALA A 174 -1.44 -0.66 -4.96
N PRO A 175 -0.99 -1.39 -3.90
CA PRO A 175 -0.98 -0.86 -2.53
C PRO A 175 -0.08 0.36 -2.34
N VAL A 176 1.06 0.42 -3.03
CA VAL A 176 1.94 1.61 -2.99
C VAL A 176 1.27 2.79 -3.66
N GLN A 177 0.55 2.56 -4.75
CA GLN A 177 -0.24 3.60 -5.39
C GLN A 177 -1.44 4.04 -4.54
N SER A 178 -2.03 3.13 -3.73
CA SER A 178 -3.03 3.49 -2.72
C SER A 178 -2.43 4.40 -1.65
N PHE A 179 -1.24 4.06 -1.15
CA PHE A 179 -0.52 4.87 -0.17
C PHE A 179 -0.23 6.28 -0.69
N LEU A 180 0.27 6.42 -1.92
CA LEU A 180 0.49 7.73 -2.54
C LEU A 180 -0.80 8.54 -2.68
N LYS A 181 -1.92 7.88 -2.96
CA LYS A 181 -3.22 8.55 -3.08
C LYS A 181 -3.77 9.09 -1.75
N GLU A 182 -3.44 8.42 -0.64
CA GLU A 182 -3.93 8.76 0.70
C GLU A 182 -3.00 9.75 1.44
N THR A 183 -1.80 10.00 0.92
CA THR A 183 -0.79 10.84 1.57
C THR A 183 -0.50 12.09 0.75
N ASP A 184 -0.24 13.21 1.42
CA ASP A 184 0.25 14.44 0.79
C ASP A 184 1.75 14.61 1.13
N MET A 185 2.60 14.42 0.13
CA MET A 185 4.06 14.56 0.26
C MET A 185 4.56 15.91 -0.24
N SER A 186 3.69 16.90 -0.39
CA SER A 186 4.06 18.25 -0.86
C SER A 186 5.17 18.86 0.00
N GLY A 187 6.19 19.38 -0.64
CA GLY A 187 7.37 19.99 -0.01
C GLY A 187 8.39 18.99 0.55
N LYS A 188 8.17 17.68 0.43
CA LYS A 188 9.06 16.65 0.96
C LYS A 188 10.04 16.14 -0.08
N GLN A 189 11.17 15.60 0.40
CA GLN A 189 12.10 14.82 -0.39
C GLN A 189 11.65 13.36 -0.38
N VAL A 190 11.41 12.75 -1.54
CA VAL A 190 10.99 11.36 -1.67
C VAL A 190 12.09 10.58 -2.36
N TYR A 191 12.67 9.60 -1.68
CA TYR A 191 13.69 8.72 -2.24
C TYR A 191 13.11 7.33 -2.49
N ALA A 192 13.07 6.94 -3.74
CA ALA A 192 12.57 5.65 -4.16
C ALA A 192 13.68 4.59 -4.11
N ILE A 193 13.40 3.45 -3.47
CA ILE A 193 14.26 2.27 -3.45
C ILE A 193 13.44 1.10 -3.96
N VAL A 194 13.96 0.43 -4.99
CA VAL A 194 13.22 -0.63 -5.66
C VAL A 194 13.98 -1.95 -5.66
N THR A 195 13.27 -3.03 -5.39
CA THR A 195 13.74 -4.40 -5.66
C THR A 195 13.05 -4.94 -6.91
N SER A 196 13.77 -5.66 -7.76
CA SER A 196 13.21 -6.17 -9.01
C SER A 196 13.89 -7.44 -9.50
N GLY A 197 13.22 -8.15 -10.40
CA GLY A 197 13.77 -9.28 -11.15
C GLY A 197 14.69 -8.87 -12.32
N GLY A 198 15.05 -7.58 -12.44
CA GLY A 198 15.90 -7.06 -13.51
C GLY A 198 15.36 -5.80 -14.20
N SER A 199 14.11 -5.41 -13.89
CA SER A 199 13.46 -4.25 -14.50
C SER A 199 13.90 -2.90 -13.88
N GLY A 200 14.61 -2.90 -12.75
CA GLY A 200 15.02 -1.69 -12.06
C GLY A 200 13.81 -0.81 -11.67
N PHE A 201 13.94 0.50 -11.84
CA PHE A 201 12.85 1.44 -11.56
C PHE A 201 11.71 1.39 -12.58
N SER A 202 11.98 1.06 -13.83
CA SER A 202 11.00 1.15 -14.93
C SER A 202 10.28 2.51 -14.91
N ASP A 203 8.94 2.53 -14.84
CA ASP A 203 8.16 3.77 -14.81
C ASP A 203 7.83 4.26 -13.38
N THR A 204 8.31 3.57 -12.33
CA THR A 204 7.92 3.84 -10.93
C THR A 204 8.23 5.26 -10.49
N ILE A 205 9.37 5.82 -10.90
CA ILE A 205 9.73 7.21 -10.57
C ILE A 205 8.74 8.19 -11.19
N GLN A 206 8.39 7.99 -12.46
CA GLN A 206 7.41 8.84 -13.14
C GLN A 206 6.03 8.72 -12.48
N THR A 207 5.65 7.51 -12.07
CA THR A 207 4.38 7.26 -11.38
C THR A 207 4.32 7.99 -10.05
N ILE A 208 5.41 7.97 -9.25
CA ILE A 208 5.49 8.73 -7.99
C ILE A 208 5.40 10.24 -8.27
N GLN A 209 6.15 10.75 -9.25
CA GLN A 209 6.13 12.18 -9.61
C GLN A 209 4.75 12.66 -10.06
N GLN A 210 3.99 11.81 -10.76
CA GLN A 210 2.63 12.12 -11.18
C GLN A 210 1.64 12.10 -10.02
N ALA A 211 1.80 11.18 -9.07
CA ALA A 211 0.95 11.08 -7.90
C ALA A 211 1.22 12.22 -6.90
N GLU A 212 2.49 12.62 -6.76
CA GLU A 212 2.99 13.59 -5.79
C GLU A 212 3.70 14.77 -6.48
N PRO A 213 2.99 15.60 -7.25
CA PRO A 213 3.61 16.67 -8.03
C PRO A 213 4.22 17.79 -7.16
N GLY A 214 3.85 17.85 -5.87
CA GLY A 214 4.41 18.79 -4.90
C GLY A 214 5.67 18.29 -4.20
N ALA A 215 6.07 17.03 -4.41
CA ALA A 215 7.26 16.44 -3.81
C ALA A 215 8.48 16.53 -4.74
N SER A 216 9.68 16.48 -4.16
CA SER A 216 10.93 16.30 -4.89
C SER A 216 11.30 14.83 -4.91
N VAL A 217 11.09 14.15 -6.03
CA VAL A 217 11.29 12.70 -6.14
C VAL A 217 12.66 12.37 -6.71
N HIS A 218 13.38 11.47 -6.04
CA HIS A 218 14.75 11.07 -6.35
C HIS A 218 14.87 9.55 -6.45
N GLU A 219 15.76 9.08 -7.31
CA GLU A 219 16.20 7.70 -7.31
C GLU A 219 17.16 7.46 -6.13
N GLY A 220 16.83 6.52 -5.26
CA GLY A 220 17.75 6.02 -4.23
C GLY A 220 18.70 4.98 -4.82
N PHE A 221 18.23 3.73 -4.88
CA PHE A 221 18.91 2.66 -5.60
C PHE A 221 17.93 1.57 -6.03
N ALA A 222 18.30 0.83 -7.07
CA ALA A 222 17.60 -0.36 -7.52
C ALA A 222 18.42 -1.59 -7.18
N LEU A 223 17.82 -2.60 -6.55
CA LEU A 223 18.47 -3.85 -6.19
C LEU A 223 17.89 -5.00 -6.99
N HIS A 224 18.77 -5.73 -7.70
CA HIS A 224 18.37 -6.93 -8.41
C HIS A 224 18.19 -8.09 -7.43
N HIS A 225 17.26 -9.00 -7.71
CA HIS A 225 16.97 -10.13 -6.82
C HIS A 225 18.19 -11.01 -6.51
N ASN A 226 19.10 -11.17 -7.45
CA ASN A 226 20.33 -11.94 -7.25
C ASN A 226 21.31 -11.29 -6.27
N ASP A 227 21.17 -9.98 -6.04
CA ASP A 227 22.07 -9.19 -5.19
C ASP A 227 21.50 -8.99 -3.77
N MET A 228 20.39 -9.65 -3.44
CA MET A 228 19.74 -9.51 -2.14
C MET A 228 20.59 -9.94 -0.94
N ALA A 229 21.62 -10.76 -1.16
CA ALA A 229 22.59 -11.09 -0.12
C ALA A 229 23.37 -9.84 0.35
N ASP A 230 23.52 -8.82 -0.51
CA ASP A 230 24.20 -7.55 -0.22
C ASP A 230 23.23 -6.38 -0.04
N ALA A 231 21.98 -6.64 0.32
CA ALA A 231 20.94 -5.60 0.47
C ALA A 231 21.34 -4.51 1.48
N GLU A 232 21.89 -4.92 2.62
CA GLU A 232 22.40 -4.01 3.65
C GLU A 232 23.62 -3.22 3.16
N GLY A 233 24.54 -3.85 2.44
CA GLY A 233 25.69 -3.18 1.83
C GLY A 233 25.30 -2.16 0.75
N ALA A 234 24.27 -2.45 -0.04
CA ALA A 234 23.72 -1.51 -1.01
C ALA A 234 23.08 -0.29 -0.31
N ALA A 235 22.30 -0.55 0.74
CA ALA A 235 21.70 0.50 1.56
C ALA A 235 22.76 1.35 2.27
N GLN A 236 23.81 0.73 2.82
CA GLN A 236 24.93 1.44 3.44
C GLN A 236 25.62 2.39 2.45
N LYS A 237 26.00 1.90 1.28
CA LYS A 237 26.64 2.73 0.24
C LYS A 237 25.75 3.91 -0.19
N TRP A 238 24.44 3.70 -0.20
CA TRP A 238 23.51 4.79 -0.49
C TRP A 238 23.45 5.81 0.65
N LEU A 239 23.36 5.37 1.91
CA LEU A 239 23.35 6.23 3.08
C LEU A 239 24.65 7.05 3.23
N GLU A 240 25.80 6.48 2.89
CA GLU A 240 27.09 7.20 2.86
C GLU A 240 27.04 8.38 1.88
N ARG A 241 26.40 8.18 0.71
CA ARG A 241 26.26 9.24 -0.30
C ARG A 241 25.28 10.33 0.10
N THR A 242 24.26 10.00 0.89
CA THR A 242 23.28 11.00 1.40
C THR A 242 23.79 11.75 2.61
N GLY A 243 24.79 11.23 3.33
CA GLY A 243 25.29 11.79 4.57
C GLY A 243 24.37 11.55 5.78
N TRP A 244 23.51 10.54 5.73
CA TRP A 244 22.53 10.24 6.79
C TRP A 244 22.98 9.17 7.77
N LEU A 245 24.19 8.64 7.64
CA LEU A 245 24.75 7.73 8.65
C LEU A 245 24.96 8.47 9.97
N GLN A 246 24.55 7.83 11.08
CA GLN A 246 24.80 8.31 12.45
C GLN A 246 26.15 7.85 12.98
#